data_c445735d1b1badf0238d5c15010fee2e
#
_entry.id   c445735d1b1badf0238d5c15010fee2e
#
_cell.length_a   1.000
_cell.length_b   1.000
_cell.length_c   1.000
_cell.angle_alpha   90.00
_cell.angle_beta   90.00
_cell.angle_gamma   90.00
#
_symmetry.space_group_name_H-M   'P 1'
#
loop_
_entity.id
_entity.type
_entity.pdbx_description
1 polymer ?
#
loop_
_entity_poly.entity_id
_entity_poly.type
_entity_poly.pdbx_seq_one_letter_code
_entity_poly.pdbx_strand_id
1 'polypeptide(L)'
;MKAIVCVKQVPDTSGKVAVNENGTLDRASMATIINPDDLNAVEAALVLKEQTGCEVDVVTMGPPPAEGMLRELLARGCDKGYLISAREFGGSDTYATSQIIAAGLNKIGIEADDIVFCGRQAIDGDTAQVGPQIAEKLNLCLLYTSPSPRDLVVSRMPSSA
;
A
#
# COMPACT_ATOMS: atom_id res chain seq x y z
N MET A 1 15.14 12.54 2.03
CA MET A 1 13.75 12.13 2.39
C MET A 1 13.03 11.69 1.14
N LYS A 2 12.48 10.49 1.12
CA LYS A 2 11.53 9.97 0.11
C LYS A 2 10.21 9.65 0.79
N ALA A 3 9.14 9.72 0.05
CA ALA A 3 7.84 9.15 0.43
C ALA A 3 7.65 7.86 -0.37
N ILE A 4 7.49 6.74 0.31
CA ILE A 4 7.30 5.43 -0.32
C ILE A 4 5.88 4.96 -0.02
N VAL A 5 5.08 4.70 -1.05
CA VAL A 5 3.67 4.31 -0.89
C VAL A 5 3.51 2.85 -1.26
N CYS A 6 3.02 2.04 -0.31
CA CYS A 6 2.62 0.67 -0.58
C CYS A 6 1.21 0.67 -1.17
N VAL A 7 1.05 0.09 -2.36
CA VAL A 7 -0.23 0.07 -3.09
C VAL A 7 -0.61 -1.36 -3.48
N LYS A 8 -1.90 -1.63 -3.51
CA LYS A 8 -2.42 -2.94 -3.89
C LYS A 8 -3.43 -2.81 -5.03
N GLN A 9 -3.34 -3.70 -6.00
CA GLN A 9 -4.38 -3.92 -6.98
C GLN A 9 -5.44 -4.87 -6.39
N VAL A 10 -6.70 -4.47 -6.44
CA VAL A 10 -7.83 -5.22 -5.89
C VAL A 10 -8.89 -5.44 -6.96
N PRO A 11 -9.73 -6.49 -6.85
CA PRO A 11 -10.87 -6.66 -7.74
C PRO A 11 -11.85 -5.48 -7.60
N ASP A 12 -12.38 -5.02 -8.73
CA ASP A 12 -13.45 -4.03 -8.72
C ASP A 12 -14.77 -4.70 -8.31
N THR A 13 -15.20 -4.43 -7.09
CA THR A 13 -16.47 -4.95 -6.55
C THR A 13 -17.68 -4.10 -6.90
N SER A 14 -17.50 -2.95 -7.55
CA SER A 14 -18.57 -2.07 -8.01
C SER A 14 -19.23 -2.55 -9.31
N GLY A 15 -18.55 -3.45 -10.03
CA GLY A 15 -18.99 -4.03 -11.29
C GLY A 15 -19.82 -5.30 -11.13
N LYS A 16 -20.19 -5.91 -12.27
CA LYS A 16 -20.84 -7.23 -12.28
C LYS A 16 -19.83 -8.29 -11.83
N VAL A 17 -20.15 -8.94 -10.73
CA VAL A 17 -19.40 -10.09 -10.26
C VAL A 17 -19.62 -11.26 -11.21
N ALA A 18 -18.59 -11.67 -11.94
CA ALA A 18 -18.65 -12.87 -12.77
C ALA A 18 -18.52 -14.11 -11.88
N VAL A 19 -19.44 -15.03 -12.05
CA VAL A 19 -19.48 -16.30 -11.34
C VAL A 19 -19.25 -17.42 -12.35
N ASN A 20 -18.31 -18.31 -12.06
CA ASN A 20 -18.09 -19.52 -12.86
C ASN A 20 -19.30 -20.46 -12.80
N GLU A 21 -19.42 -21.39 -13.73
CA GLU A 21 -20.48 -22.42 -13.76
C GLU A 21 -20.57 -23.23 -12.44
N ASN A 22 -19.50 -23.29 -11.67
CA ASN A 22 -19.42 -23.97 -10.36
C ASN A 22 -19.84 -23.09 -9.18
N GLY A 23 -20.38 -21.87 -9.42
CA GLY A 23 -20.81 -20.95 -8.38
C GLY A 23 -19.67 -20.22 -7.65
N THR A 24 -18.42 -20.35 -8.10
CA THR A 24 -17.25 -19.64 -7.55
C THR A 24 -16.98 -18.34 -8.32
N LEU A 25 -16.43 -17.34 -7.63
CA LEU A 25 -16.05 -16.07 -8.24
C LEU A 25 -15.00 -16.27 -9.33
N ASP A 26 -15.28 -15.81 -10.55
CA ASP A 26 -14.29 -15.73 -11.61
C ASP A 26 -13.42 -14.46 -11.45
N ARG A 27 -12.38 -14.59 -10.61
CA ARG A 27 -11.47 -13.49 -10.34
C ARG A 27 -10.63 -13.09 -11.56
N ALA A 28 -10.47 -13.96 -12.52
CA ALA A 28 -9.66 -13.70 -13.71
C ALA A 28 -10.36 -12.76 -14.71
N SER A 29 -11.69 -12.76 -14.72
CA SER A 29 -12.50 -11.91 -15.60
C SER A 29 -12.92 -10.59 -14.93
N MET A 30 -12.66 -10.41 -13.64
CA MET A 30 -13.00 -9.17 -12.94
C MET A 30 -12.03 -8.07 -13.30
N ALA A 31 -12.55 -6.88 -13.60
CA ALA A 31 -11.74 -5.67 -13.66
C ALA A 31 -11.02 -5.44 -12.33
N THR A 32 -9.84 -4.90 -12.39
CA THR A 32 -9.05 -4.59 -11.20
C THR A 32 -8.85 -3.08 -11.09
N ILE A 33 -8.86 -2.59 -9.87
CA ILE A 33 -8.66 -1.17 -9.54
C ILE A 33 -7.53 -1.03 -8.52
N ILE A 34 -7.00 0.18 -8.40
CA ILE A 34 -6.15 0.54 -7.26
C ILE A 34 -7.00 0.54 -6.01
N ASN A 35 -6.51 -0.06 -4.92
CA ASN A 35 -7.23 -0.03 -3.64
C ASN A 35 -7.54 1.43 -3.22
N PRO A 36 -8.81 1.78 -2.96
CA PRO A 36 -9.19 3.16 -2.64
C PRO A 36 -8.48 3.75 -1.43
N ASP A 37 -8.26 2.94 -0.39
CA ASP A 37 -7.53 3.40 0.80
C ASP A 37 -6.06 3.73 0.47
N ASP A 38 -5.45 3.01 -0.48
CA ASP A 38 -4.08 3.30 -0.92
C ASP A 38 -4.01 4.57 -1.78
N LEU A 39 -5.08 4.90 -2.52
CA LEU A 39 -5.14 6.18 -3.24
C LEU A 39 -5.09 7.39 -2.31
N ASN A 40 -5.67 7.29 -1.11
CA ASN A 40 -5.54 8.33 -0.10
C ASN A 40 -4.08 8.47 0.37
N ALA A 41 -3.36 7.35 0.51
CA ALA A 41 -1.95 7.35 0.85
C ALA A 41 -1.08 7.96 -0.27
N VAL A 42 -1.40 7.66 -1.54
CA VAL A 42 -0.74 8.27 -2.71
C VAL A 42 -0.96 9.77 -2.72
N GLU A 43 -2.20 10.24 -2.51
CA GLU A 43 -2.51 11.66 -2.46
C GLU A 43 -1.75 12.38 -1.35
N ALA A 44 -1.70 11.79 -0.15
CA ALA A 44 -0.92 12.34 0.96
C ALA A 44 0.57 12.47 0.63
N ALA A 45 1.14 11.48 -0.06
CA ALA A 45 2.53 11.51 -0.50
C ALA A 45 2.78 12.58 -1.58
N LEU A 46 1.85 12.76 -2.53
CA LEU A 46 1.94 13.78 -3.56
C LEU A 46 1.83 15.19 -2.98
N VAL A 47 0.93 15.39 -2.01
CA VAL A 47 0.84 16.67 -1.27
C VAL A 47 2.15 16.95 -0.53
N LEU A 48 2.75 15.93 0.11
CA LEU A 48 4.05 16.08 0.75
C LEU A 48 5.14 16.46 -0.26
N LYS A 49 5.11 15.85 -1.45
CA LYS A 49 6.04 16.20 -2.56
C LYS A 49 5.89 17.64 -2.98
N GLU A 50 4.66 18.17 -3.11
CA GLU A 50 4.44 19.57 -3.45
C GLU A 50 5.01 20.54 -2.40
N GLN A 51 4.93 20.15 -1.13
CA GLN A 51 5.39 21.00 -0.02
C GLN A 51 6.91 20.95 0.19
N THR A 52 7.54 19.80 -0.06
CA THR A 52 8.93 19.55 0.33
C THR A 52 9.87 19.29 -0.85
N GLY A 53 9.33 18.97 -2.02
CA GLY A 53 10.11 18.53 -3.18
C GLY A 53 10.67 17.10 -3.03
N CYS A 54 10.13 16.28 -2.11
CA CYS A 54 10.59 14.91 -1.93
C CYS A 54 10.22 14.02 -3.13
N GLU A 55 10.97 12.95 -3.32
CA GLU A 55 10.67 11.90 -4.29
C GLU A 55 9.52 11.02 -3.75
N VAL A 56 8.59 10.63 -4.63
CA VAL A 56 7.48 9.72 -4.30
C VAL A 56 7.63 8.43 -5.07
N ASP A 57 7.94 7.36 -4.37
CA ASP A 57 8.07 6.01 -4.89
C ASP A 57 6.83 5.18 -4.57
N VAL A 58 6.38 4.34 -5.49
CA VAL A 58 5.26 3.42 -5.26
C VAL A 58 5.72 1.98 -5.35
N VAL A 59 5.27 1.15 -4.42
CA VAL A 59 5.66 -0.26 -4.29
C VAL A 59 4.41 -1.14 -4.26
N THR A 60 4.40 -2.18 -5.05
CA THR A 60 3.34 -3.20 -5.02
C THR A 60 3.91 -4.60 -5.03
N MET A 61 3.27 -5.52 -4.31
CA MET A 61 3.47 -6.95 -4.46
C MET A 61 2.30 -7.54 -5.25
N GLY A 62 2.58 -8.12 -6.39
CA GLY A 62 1.53 -8.65 -7.24
C GLY A 62 2.02 -9.38 -8.47
N PRO A 63 1.10 -9.93 -9.27
CA PRO A 63 1.43 -10.57 -10.55
C PRO A 63 1.88 -9.52 -11.57
N PRO A 64 2.57 -9.93 -12.65
CA PRO A 64 3.08 -9.02 -13.68
C PRO A 64 2.07 -7.98 -14.22
N PRO A 65 0.77 -8.30 -14.41
CA PRO A 65 -0.21 -7.31 -14.87
C PRO A 65 -0.39 -6.09 -13.94
N ALA A 66 0.01 -6.18 -12.67
CA ALA A 66 -0.01 -5.04 -11.74
C ALA A 66 0.94 -3.90 -12.16
N GLU A 67 1.83 -4.12 -13.13
CA GLU A 67 2.63 -3.06 -13.74
C GLU A 67 1.76 -1.96 -14.34
N GLY A 68 0.59 -2.29 -14.90
CA GLY A 68 -0.35 -1.30 -15.45
C GLY A 68 -0.79 -0.28 -14.41
N MET A 69 -1.06 -0.73 -13.18
CA MET A 69 -1.40 0.13 -12.05
C MET A 69 -0.23 1.07 -11.68
N LEU A 70 1.00 0.57 -11.67
CA LEU A 70 2.17 1.40 -11.39
C LEU A 70 2.36 2.49 -12.45
N ARG A 71 2.14 2.16 -13.73
CA ARG A 71 2.20 3.15 -14.83
C ARG A 71 1.16 4.25 -14.67
N GLU A 72 -0.04 3.91 -14.19
CA GLU A 72 -1.09 4.88 -13.88
C GLU A 72 -0.63 5.82 -12.74
N LEU A 73 -0.03 5.28 -11.67
CA LEU A 73 0.46 6.08 -10.56
C LEU A 73 1.62 7.00 -10.95
N LEU A 74 2.51 6.54 -11.81
CA LEU A 74 3.56 7.39 -12.39
C LEU A 74 2.97 8.54 -13.21
N ALA A 75 1.91 8.28 -14.00
CA ALA A 75 1.21 9.32 -14.75
C ALA A 75 0.49 10.33 -13.84
N ARG A 76 0.16 9.95 -12.60
CA ARG A 76 -0.42 10.83 -11.57
C ARG A 76 0.61 11.71 -10.86
N GLY A 77 1.91 11.47 -11.08
CA GLY A 77 2.98 12.30 -10.51
C GLY A 77 3.95 11.61 -9.56
N CYS A 78 3.80 10.30 -9.34
CA CYS A 78 4.82 9.52 -8.65
C CYS A 78 6.10 9.40 -9.52
N ASP A 79 7.26 9.24 -8.88
CA ASP A 79 8.55 9.29 -9.56
C ASP A 79 9.03 7.90 -10.02
N LYS A 80 8.88 6.88 -9.16
CA LYS A 80 9.30 5.51 -9.46
C LYS A 80 8.25 4.49 -9.03
N GLY A 81 8.18 3.38 -9.77
CA GLY A 81 7.31 2.26 -9.46
C GLY A 81 8.11 0.97 -9.33
N TYR A 82 7.87 0.22 -8.25
CA TYR A 82 8.52 -1.06 -7.98
C TYR A 82 7.48 -2.18 -7.89
N LEU A 83 7.63 -3.17 -8.75
CA LEU A 83 6.83 -4.39 -8.73
C LEU A 83 7.63 -5.53 -8.10
N ILE A 84 7.15 -6.02 -6.97
CA ILE A 84 7.67 -7.22 -6.31
C ILE A 84 6.83 -8.41 -6.78
N SER A 85 7.38 -9.22 -7.68
CA SER A 85 6.61 -10.28 -8.32
C SER A 85 7.41 -11.58 -8.37
N ALA A 86 6.80 -12.64 -7.86
CA ALA A 86 7.24 -14.02 -8.04
C ALA A 86 6.02 -14.95 -7.94
N ARG A 87 6.06 -16.10 -8.59
CA ARG A 87 4.96 -17.05 -8.58
C ARG A 87 4.65 -17.57 -7.18
N GLU A 88 5.69 -17.72 -6.36
CA GLU A 88 5.66 -18.21 -4.99
C GLU A 88 4.95 -17.23 -4.03
N PHE A 89 4.80 -15.96 -4.41
CA PHE A 89 4.12 -14.96 -3.59
C PHE A 89 2.59 -15.04 -3.69
N GLY A 90 2.07 -15.84 -4.63
CA GLY A 90 0.63 -16.05 -4.76
C GLY A 90 0.06 -16.78 -3.54
N GLY A 91 -1.06 -16.26 -2.99
CA GLY A 91 -1.70 -16.84 -1.81
C GLY A 91 -1.04 -16.51 -0.47
N SER A 92 -0.08 -15.55 -0.44
CA SER A 92 0.52 -15.07 0.80
C SER A 92 -0.53 -14.47 1.74
N ASP A 93 -0.46 -14.83 3.01
CA ASP A 93 -1.19 -14.16 4.08
C ASP A 93 -0.58 -12.77 4.41
N THR A 94 -1.12 -12.08 5.41
CA THR A 94 -0.63 -10.75 5.80
C THR A 94 0.79 -10.79 6.33
N TYR A 95 1.17 -11.87 7.02
CA TYR A 95 2.50 -12.02 7.58
C TYR A 95 3.55 -12.19 6.46
N ALA A 96 3.33 -13.12 5.54
CA ALA A 96 4.21 -13.33 4.40
C ALA A 96 4.26 -12.09 3.50
N THR A 97 3.12 -11.46 3.22
CA THR A 97 3.04 -10.23 2.43
C THR A 97 3.89 -9.13 3.04
N SER A 98 3.75 -8.86 4.34
CA SER A 98 4.53 -7.84 5.03
C SER A 98 6.04 -8.14 5.04
N GLN A 99 6.42 -9.43 5.13
CA GLN A 99 7.80 -9.89 5.05
C GLN A 99 8.42 -9.60 3.68
N ILE A 100 7.69 -9.92 2.62
CA ILE A 100 8.12 -9.73 1.24
C ILE A 100 8.25 -8.23 0.92
N ILE A 101 7.26 -7.43 1.32
CA ILE A 101 7.30 -5.98 1.11
C ILE A 101 8.45 -5.36 1.91
N ALA A 102 8.63 -5.72 3.17
CA ALA A 102 9.73 -5.22 3.99
C ALA A 102 11.11 -5.54 3.37
N ALA A 103 11.28 -6.77 2.86
CA ALA A 103 12.50 -7.14 2.14
C ALA A 103 12.69 -6.31 0.86
N GLY A 104 11.62 -6.06 0.12
CA GLY A 104 11.62 -5.19 -1.05
C GLY A 104 12.02 -3.76 -0.71
N LEU A 105 11.44 -3.19 0.34
CA LEU A 105 11.75 -1.85 0.83
C LEU A 105 13.22 -1.71 1.28
N ASN A 106 13.74 -2.70 1.98
CA ASN A 106 15.17 -2.75 2.32
C ASN A 106 16.07 -2.78 1.07
N LYS A 107 15.65 -3.49 0.01
CA LYS A 107 16.39 -3.55 -1.26
C LYS A 107 16.34 -2.24 -2.03
N ILE A 108 15.23 -1.51 -1.98
CA ILE A 108 15.06 -0.17 -2.55
C ILE A 108 15.96 0.84 -1.81
N GLY A 109 16.18 0.60 -0.54
CA GLY A 109 16.94 1.45 0.37
C GLY A 109 16.05 2.49 1.03
N ILE A 110 15.76 2.27 2.31
CA ILE A 110 15.04 3.22 3.17
C ILE A 110 16.08 3.92 4.05
N GLU A 111 16.01 5.24 4.08
CA GLU A 111 16.80 6.10 4.95
C GLU A 111 16.00 6.52 6.20
N ALA A 112 16.69 7.00 7.21
CA ALA A 112 16.06 7.32 8.50
C ALA A 112 15.03 8.47 8.44
N ASP A 113 15.10 9.30 7.42
CA ASP A 113 14.20 10.43 7.18
C ASP A 113 13.13 10.13 6.10
N ASP A 114 13.05 8.89 5.62
CA ASP A 114 12.03 8.47 4.68
C ASP A 114 10.71 8.12 5.39
N ILE A 115 9.60 8.30 4.67
CA ILE A 115 8.26 8.01 5.18
C ILE A 115 7.63 6.92 4.31
N VAL A 116 7.12 5.87 4.97
CA VAL A 116 6.35 4.82 4.30
C VAL A 116 4.86 5.06 4.55
N PHE A 117 4.11 5.21 3.47
CA PHE A 117 2.66 5.34 3.49
C PHE A 117 2.00 4.02 3.13
N CYS A 118 0.96 3.67 3.85
CA CYS A 118 0.07 2.55 3.54
C CYS A 118 -1.38 3.02 3.66
N GLY A 119 -2.27 2.52 2.80
CA GLY A 119 -3.69 2.62 3.05
C GLY A 119 -4.05 1.86 4.34
N ARG A 120 -5.16 2.21 4.96
CA ARG A 120 -5.64 1.56 6.17
C ARG A 120 -5.80 0.05 6.00
N GLN A 121 -6.42 -0.36 4.89
CA GLN A 121 -6.70 -1.76 4.56
C GLN A 121 -6.95 -1.93 3.06
N ALA A 122 -6.95 -3.18 2.59
CA ALA A 122 -7.39 -3.53 1.25
C ALA A 122 -8.86 -3.97 1.28
N ILE A 123 -9.70 -3.46 0.37
CA ILE A 123 -11.14 -3.72 0.34
C ILE A 123 -11.52 -5.18 0.02
N ASP A 124 -10.57 -5.99 -0.42
CA ASP A 124 -10.78 -7.41 -0.75
C ASP A 124 -10.54 -8.36 0.42
N GLY A 125 -9.87 -7.91 1.48
CA GLY A 125 -9.52 -8.75 2.63
C GLY A 125 -9.76 -8.13 3.99
N ASP A 126 -9.87 -6.81 4.09
CA ASP A 126 -10.23 -6.01 5.28
C ASP A 126 -9.43 -6.31 6.56
N THR A 127 -8.20 -6.81 6.44
CA THR A 127 -7.40 -7.23 7.60
C THR A 127 -6.74 -6.07 8.35
N ALA A 128 -6.42 -4.96 7.67
CA ALA A 128 -5.74 -3.78 8.21
C ALA A 128 -4.41 -4.07 8.96
N GLN A 129 -3.69 -5.13 8.57
CA GLN A 129 -2.53 -5.63 9.30
C GLN A 129 -1.19 -5.38 8.60
N VAL A 130 -1.18 -5.28 7.27
CA VAL A 130 0.07 -5.27 6.48
C VAL A 130 0.94 -4.05 6.82
N GLY A 131 0.35 -2.85 6.89
CA GLY A 131 1.08 -1.62 7.24
C GLY A 131 1.79 -1.71 8.60
N PRO A 132 1.07 -2.00 9.71
CA PRO A 132 1.67 -2.22 11.02
C PRO A 132 2.75 -3.30 11.05
N GLN A 133 2.55 -4.41 10.35
CA GLN A 133 3.54 -5.48 10.26
C GLN A 133 4.81 -5.07 9.50
N ILE A 134 4.69 -4.24 8.46
CA ILE A 134 5.84 -3.67 7.76
C ILE A 134 6.63 -2.77 8.72
N ALA A 135 5.96 -1.89 9.46
CA ALA A 135 6.59 -1.01 10.43
C ALA A 135 7.38 -1.79 11.48
N GLU A 136 6.79 -2.86 12.05
CA GLU A 136 7.46 -3.75 13.00
C GLU A 136 8.71 -4.41 12.40
N LYS A 137 8.59 -4.96 11.18
CA LYS A 137 9.72 -5.66 10.52
C LYS A 137 10.88 -4.75 10.16
N LEU A 138 10.62 -3.48 9.96
CA LEU A 138 11.62 -2.47 9.58
C LEU A 138 12.05 -1.59 10.77
N ASN A 139 11.52 -1.85 11.98
CA ASN A 139 11.73 -1.02 13.17
C ASN A 139 11.40 0.45 12.93
N LEU A 140 10.32 0.71 12.17
CA LEU A 140 9.83 2.05 11.91
C LEU A 140 8.82 2.47 12.98
N CYS A 141 8.81 3.77 13.30
CA CYS A 141 7.74 4.33 14.11
C CYS A 141 6.42 4.25 13.36
N LEU A 142 5.38 3.71 14.00
CA LEU A 142 4.06 3.57 13.40
C LEU A 142 3.16 4.74 13.82
N LEU A 143 2.62 5.42 12.81
CA LEU A 143 1.60 6.46 12.99
C LEU A 143 0.31 5.99 12.30
N TYR A 144 -0.72 5.72 13.08
CA TYR A 144 -1.98 5.17 12.55
C TYR A 144 -2.84 6.18 11.80
N THR A 145 -2.85 7.43 12.24
CA THR A 145 -3.64 8.51 11.62
C THR A 145 -2.98 9.85 11.84
N SER A 146 -3.10 10.75 10.87
CA SER A 146 -2.94 12.17 11.15
C SER A 146 -4.04 12.61 12.12
N PRO A 147 -3.73 13.44 13.12
CA PRO A 147 -4.75 13.93 14.03
C PRO A 147 -5.85 14.66 13.25
N SER A 148 -7.05 14.09 13.25
CA SER A 148 -8.25 14.74 12.75
C SER A 148 -8.85 15.61 13.87
N PRO A 149 -9.52 16.73 13.57
CA PRO A 149 -10.27 17.48 14.56
C PRO A 149 -11.32 16.66 15.33
N ARG A 150 -11.70 15.48 14.80
CA ARG A 150 -12.58 14.52 15.44
C ARG A 150 -11.85 13.58 16.40
N ASP A 151 -10.52 13.45 16.28
CA ASP A 151 -9.70 12.54 17.07
C ASP A 151 -9.02 13.22 18.27
N LEU A 152 -9.37 14.48 18.53
CA LEU A 152 -8.81 15.31 19.63
C LEU A 152 -8.98 14.71 21.03
N VAL A 153 -9.70 13.60 21.17
CA VAL A 153 -9.96 12.95 22.46
C VAL A 153 -9.06 11.75 22.74
N VAL A 154 -8.34 11.20 21.75
CA VAL A 154 -7.76 9.83 21.90
C VAL A 154 -6.25 9.74 21.74
N SER A 155 -5.53 10.70 21.23
CA SER A 155 -4.10 10.50 20.98
C SER A 155 -3.18 11.52 21.64
N ARG A 156 -3.07 11.44 22.96
CA ARG A 156 -1.79 11.72 23.58
C ARG A 156 -1.13 10.39 23.92
N MET A 157 -0.33 9.88 23.01
CA MET A 157 0.64 8.87 23.38
C MET A 157 1.58 9.50 24.44
N PRO A 158 1.72 8.92 25.62
CA PRO A 158 2.77 9.38 26.52
C PRO A 158 4.12 9.15 25.83
N SER A 159 4.92 10.20 25.72
CA SER A 159 6.33 10.05 25.40
C SER A 159 6.94 9.21 26.51
N SER A 160 7.14 7.93 26.24
CA SER A 160 7.99 7.11 27.10
C SER A 160 9.42 7.61 26.91
N ALA A 161 9.95 8.15 28.01
CA ALA A 161 11.36 8.41 28.17
C ALA A 161 12.21 7.14 27.97
#